data_db20563041e55ad6a78ca35a41a54ab5
#
_entry.id   db20563041e55ad6a78ca35a41a54ab5
#
_cell.length_a   1.000
_cell.length_b   1.000
_cell.length_c   1.000
_cell.angle_alpha   90.00
_cell.angle_beta   90.00
_cell.angle_gamma   90.00
#
_symmetry.space_group_name_H-M   'P 1'
#
loop_
_entity.id
_entity.type
_entity.pdbx_description
1 polymer ?
#
loop_
_entity_poly.entity_id
_entity_poly.type
_entity_poly.pdbx_seq_one_letter_code
_entity_poly.pdbx_strand_id
1 'polypeptide(L)'
;SLHCVAVPDTMTPKEQRLYRMIWRHSAESCMAPCSGKTLTSRITAPEGREYRHSVERTEFAGWRIVASKNTAANDATNSWALLQAVAPDSGIKYNKLQSRMNIRELKSHYSEASLVSLLEDRGIGRPSTFSSLVHKIQERGYVAKQDVSGRRVSCINYDLDGGVLTQTVEEREFGNEKNRLVITPLGNIVIEFLYAHFAELFDYDYTKRMEQQLDHVSSGEKRWGDVCGDCLSCVDRLLTQLNSKQLSKCAIPLGDGLHEFIMGKYGPLIRSINKDKDKDKDKDKDKDKDKDKSKDVLHPVRKDIEIDYAKLRRGEYTLAELVSSDTIKGSNGSNGTKSLSKLLGKYNGTDLFL
;
A
#
# COMPACT_ATOMS: atom_id res chain seq x y z
N SER A 1 -36.25 9.63 18.20
CA SER A 1 -35.80 10.60 17.20
C SER A 1 -34.93 9.91 16.17
N LEU A 2 -35.24 10.08 14.87
CA LEU A 2 -34.48 9.55 13.74
C LEU A 2 -33.24 10.41 13.41
N HIS A 3 -33.00 11.44 14.19
CA HIS A 3 -31.84 12.31 14.03
C HIS A 3 -30.97 12.30 15.28
N CYS A 4 -29.66 12.35 15.10
CA CYS A 4 -28.72 12.53 16.19
C CYS A 4 -28.98 13.90 16.83
N VAL A 5 -29.59 13.92 18.03
CA VAL A 5 -30.17 15.11 18.62
C VAL A 5 -29.15 15.94 19.39
N ALA A 6 -28.09 15.33 19.90
CA ALA A 6 -27.08 16.03 20.67
C ALA A 6 -25.70 15.46 20.39
N VAL A 7 -24.88 16.26 19.75
CA VAL A 7 -23.44 16.04 19.70
C VAL A 7 -22.82 16.93 20.76
N PRO A 8 -22.01 16.44 21.70
CA PRO A 8 -21.38 17.29 22.71
C PRO A 8 -20.56 18.41 22.08
N ASP A 9 -20.79 19.65 22.55
CA ASP A 9 -20.11 20.85 22.05
C ASP A 9 -18.59 20.85 22.30
N THR A 10 -18.12 19.97 23.20
CA THR A 10 -16.69 19.76 23.50
C THR A 10 -15.93 19.01 22.41
N MET A 11 -16.62 18.38 21.46
CA MET A 11 -16.01 17.62 20.39
C MET A 11 -15.50 18.50 19.25
N THR A 12 -14.31 18.15 18.73
CA THR A 12 -13.81 18.77 17.50
C THR A 12 -14.70 18.42 16.30
N PRO A 13 -14.67 19.18 15.20
CA PRO A 13 -15.46 18.89 14.00
C PRO A 13 -15.24 17.48 13.41
N LYS A 14 -14.03 16.92 13.54
CA LYS A 14 -13.72 15.54 13.11
C LYS A 14 -14.40 14.51 14.00
N GLU A 15 -14.35 14.70 15.30
CA GLU A 15 -15.01 13.83 16.29
C GLU A 15 -16.52 13.87 16.15
N GLN A 16 -17.10 15.05 15.96
CA GLN A 16 -18.53 15.20 15.70
C GLN A 16 -18.98 14.44 14.43
N ARG A 17 -18.16 14.49 13.36
CA ARG A 17 -18.41 13.75 12.12
C ARG A 17 -18.37 12.24 12.36
N LEU A 18 -17.38 11.76 13.09
CA LEU A 18 -17.25 10.37 13.46
C LEU A 18 -18.40 9.91 14.35
N TYR A 19 -18.76 10.68 15.36
CA TYR A 19 -19.89 10.40 16.25
C TYR A 19 -21.20 10.26 15.48
N ARG A 20 -21.49 11.20 14.57
CA ARG A 20 -22.71 11.15 13.72
C ARG A 20 -22.70 9.92 12.81
N MET A 21 -21.55 9.52 12.32
CA MET A 21 -21.40 8.33 11.48
C MET A 21 -21.68 7.05 12.29
N ILE A 22 -21.07 6.91 13.46
CA ILE A 22 -21.28 5.77 14.37
C ILE A 22 -22.75 5.70 14.76
N TRP A 23 -23.33 6.83 15.21
CA TRP A 23 -24.73 6.89 15.59
C TRP A 23 -25.65 6.45 14.43
N ARG A 24 -25.40 6.97 13.23
CA ARG A 24 -26.18 6.60 12.04
C ARG A 24 -26.12 5.11 11.75
N HIS A 25 -24.93 4.54 11.69
CA HIS A 25 -24.76 3.10 11.44
C HIS A 25 -25.39 2.22 12.53
N SER A 26 -25.29 2.63 13.79
CA SER A 26 -25.96 1.94 14.89
C SER A 26 -27.47 2.00 14.77
N ALA A 27 -28.02 3.18 14.42
CA ALA A 27 -29.45 3.33 14.20
C ALA A 27 -29.93 2.49 12.98
N GLU A 28 -29.20 2.56 11.87
CA GLU A 28 -29.50 1.79 10.65
C GLU A 28 -29.48 0.27 10.91
N SER A 29 -28.53 -0.24 11.71
CA SER A 29 -28.40 -1.67 12.03
C SER A 29 -29.56 -2.22 12.88
N CYS A 30 -30.23 -1.37 13.64
CA CYS A 30 -31.41 -1.74 14.46
C CYS A 30 -32.74 -1.62 13.72
N MET A 31 -32.73 -1.17 12.46
CA MET A 31 -33.95 -0.93 11.69
C MET A 31 -34.26 -2.08 10.72
N ALA A 32 -35.52 -2.17 10.32
CA ALA A 32 -35.95 -3.12 9.32
C ALA A 32 -35.25 -2.88 7.96
N PRO A 33 -35.02 -3.94 7.17
CA PRO A 33 -34.40 -3.82 5.85
C PRO A 33 -35.26 -2.95 4.90
N CYS A 34 -34.59 -2.23 4.02
CA CYS A 34 -35.25 -1.51 2.93
C CYS A 34 -35.79 -2.51 1.91
N SER A 35 -37.00 -2.30 1.43
CA SER A 35 -37.57 -3.09 0.33
C SER A 35 -38.00 -2.18 -0.82
N GLY A 36 -37.90 -2.70 -2.04
CA GLY A 36 -38.25 -1.98 -3.23
C GLY A 36 -38.42 -2.89 -4.42
N LYS A 37 -38.85 -2.31 -5.52
CA LYS A 37 -38.98 -2.98 -6.81
C LYS A 37 -38.02 -2.38 -7.82
N THR A 38 -37.40 -3.24 -8.62
CA THR A 38 -36.57 -2.85 -9.75
C THR A 38 -37.30 -3.20 -11.04
N LEU A 39 -37.55 -2.19 -11.87
CA LEU A 39 -38.07 -2.38 -13.20
C LEU A 39 -36.92 -2.31 -14.20
N THR A 40 -36.71 -3.41 -14.93
CA THR A 40 -35.64 -3.47 -15.95
C THR A 40 -36.27 -3.62 -17.33
N SER A 41 -35.99 -2.67 -18.21
CA SER A 41 -36.29 -2.79 -19.62
C SER A 41 -35.09 -3.36 -20.37
N ARG A 42 -35.35 -4.26 -21.31
CA ARG A 42 -34.38 -4.79 -22.26
C ARG A 42 -34.86 -4.43 -23.65
N ILE A 43 -33.99 -3.77 -24.41
CA ILE A 43 -34.29 -3.32 -25.78
C ILE A 43 -33.36 -4.09 -26.69
N THR A 44 -33.93 -4.84 -27.63
CA THR A 44 -33.17 -5.59 -28.62
C THR A 44 -32.47 -4.65 -29.56
N ALA A 45 -31.23 -4.95 -29.89
CA ALA A 45 -30.41 -4.19 -30.84
C ALA A 45 -29.92 -5.15 -31.94
N PRO A 46 -29.45 -4.61 -33.09
CA PRO A 46 -28.87 -5.44 -34.13
C PRO A 46 -27.80 -6.39 -33.65
N GLU A 47 -27.57 -7.51 -34.33
CA GLU A 47 -26.57 -8.54 -33.99
C GLU A 47 -26.79 -9.23 -32.64
N GLY A 48 -28.03 -9.31 -32.15
CA GLY A 48 -28.37 -9.98 -30.89
C GLY A 48 -27.86 -9.25 -29.62
N ARG A 49 -27.48 -7.98 -29.75
CA ARG A 49 -27.11 -7.12 -28.63
C ARG A 49 -28.35 -6.59 -27.93
N GLU A 50 -28.19 -6.17 -26.69
CA GLU A 50 -29.22 -5.58 -25.87
C GLU A 50 -28.79 -4.27 -25.24
N TYR A 51 -29.67 -3.29 -25.23
CA TYR A 51 -29.60 -2.16 -24.31
C TYR A 51 -30.41 -2.50 -23.05
N ARG A 52 -29.90 -2.12 -21.90
CA ARG A 52 -30.55 -2.37 -20.61
C ARG A 52 -30.68 -1.06 -19.84
N HIS A 53 -31.87 -0.79 -19.35
CA HIS A 53 -32.13 0.31 -18.43
C HIS A 53 -32.90 -0.20 -17.22
N SER A 54 -32.47 0.16 -16.01
CA SER A 54 -33.10 -0.28 -14.76
C SER A 54 -33.41 0.94 -13.90
N VAL A 55 -34.61 0.95 -13.35
CA VAL A 55 -35.06 1.97 -12.40
C VAL A 55 -35.52 1.28 -11.11
N GLU A 56 -35.07 1.79 -9.98
CA GLU A 56 -35.50 1.28 -8.67
C GLU A 56 -36.53 2.21 -8.05
N ARG A 57 -37.55 1.63 -7.44
CA ARG A 57 -38.55 2.31 -6.64
C ARG A 57 -38.56 1.72 -5.24
N THR A 58 -38.25 2.52 -4.25
CA THR A 58 -38.34 2.12 -2.86
C THR A 58 -39.82 2.08 -2.44
N GLU A 59 -40.29 0.93 -1.99
CA GLU A 59 -41.65 0.76 -1.41
C GLU A 59 -41.66 0.98 0.09
N PHE A 60 -40.63 0.48 0.78
CA PHE A 60 -40.43 0.70 2.19
C PHE A 60 -39.00 1.13 2.46
N ALA A 61 -38.84 2.32 3.01
CA ALA A 61 -37.52 2.91 3.17
C ALA A 61 -36.63 2.19 4.19
N GLY A 62 -37.22 1.57 5.21
CA GLY A 62 -36.48 0.84 6.24
C GLY A 62 -35.33 1.68 6.80
N TRP A 63 -34.15 1.10 6.93
CA TRP A 63 -32.97 1.77 7.44
C TRP A 63 -32.53 2.99 6.61
N ARG A 64 -32.88 3.07 5.33
CA ARG A 64 -32.51 4.21 4.47
C ARG A 64 -33.12 5.55 4.93
N ILE A 65 -34.18 5.51 5.78
CA ILE A 65 -34.83 6.74 6.29
C ILE A 65 -33.88 7.59 7.15
N VAL A 66 -32.86 6.97 7.78
CA VAL A 66 -31.88 7.66 8.62
C VAL A 66 -30.95 8.55 7.78
N ALA A 67 -30.59 8.11 6.57
CA ALA A 67 -29.67 8.84 5.67
C ALA A 67 -30.41 9.70 4.64
N SER A 68 -31.72 9.53 4.47
CA SER A 68 -32.50 10.15 3.39
C SER A 68 -32.59 11.69 3.57
N LYS A 69 -31.82 12.41 2.77
CA LYS A 69 -32.20 13.75 2.35
C LYS A 69 -33.07 13.58 1.09
N ASN A 70 -34.32 13.96 1.17
CA ASN A 70 -35.40 13.77 0.18
C ASN A 70 -35.17 14.34 -1.23
N THR A 71 -33.97 14.36 -1.78
CA THR A 71 -33.66 15.09 -3.03
C THR A 71 -33.67 14.24 -4.31
N ALA A 72 -33.71 12.92 -4.25
CA ALA A 72 -33.66 12.05 -5.44
C ALA A 72 -35.00 11.40 -5.82
N ALA A 73 -36.10 11.71 -5.14
CA ALA A 73 -37.37 10.99 -5.34
C ALA A 73 -38.09 11.36 -6.65
N ASN A 74 -37.90 12.57 -7.17
CA ASN A 74 -38.71 13.03 -8.30
C ASN A 74 -38.29 12.43 -9.66
N ASP A 75 -37.00 12.34 -9.94
CA ASP A 75 -36.52 11.82 -11.24
C ASP A 75 -36.75 10.30 -11.40
N ALA A 76 -36.56 9.55 -10.32
CA ALA A 76 -36.81 8.11 -10.32
C ALA A 76 -38.30 7.79 -10.50
N THR A 77 -39.22 8.63 -9.98
CA THR A 77 -40.66 8.45 -10.11
C THR A 77 -41.11 8.64 -11.55
N ASN A 78 -40.60 9.68 -12.23
CA ASN A 78 -40.90 9.94 -13.63
C ASN A 78 -40.38 8.83 -14.55
N SER A 79 -39.17 8.37 -14.35
CA SER A 79 -38.57 7.28 -15.15
C SER A 79 -39.30 5.94 -14.93
N TRP A 80 -39.77 5.69 -13.71
CA TRP A 80 -40.59 4.51 -13.39
C TRP A 80 -41.92 4.50 -14.15
N ALA A 81 -42.64 5.62 -14.12
CA ALA A 81 -43.92 5.77 -14.82
C ALA A 81 -43.77 5.62 -16.33
N LEU A 82 -42.71 6.19 -16.89
CA LEU A 82 -42.39 6.04 -18.33
C LEU A 82 -42.15 4.58 -18.71
N LEU A 83 -41.35 3.86 -17.95
CA LEU A 83 -41.06 2.44 -18.22
C LEU A 83 -42.29 1.54 -18.04
N GLN A 84 -43.19 1.86 -17.10
CA GLN A 84 -44.45 1.13 -16.95
C GLN A 84 -45.42 1.36 -18.12
N ALA A 85 -45.37 2.52 -18.77
CA ALA A 85 -46.24 2.83 -19.89
C ALA A 85 -45.79 2.14 -21.19
N VAL A 86 -44.57 1.63 -21.26
CA VAL A 86 -44.08 0.92 -22.45
C VAL A 86 -44.56 -0.52 -22.42
N ALA A 87 -45.36 -0.90 -23.44
CA ALA A 87 -45.82 -2.28 -23.58
C ALA A 87 -44.65 -3.21 -23.96
N PRO A 88 -44.61 -4.46 -23.45
CA PRO A 88 -43.68 -5.47 -23.93
C PRO A 88 -43.76 -5.63 -25.44
N ASP A 89 -42.63 -5.88 -26.11
CA ASP A 89 -42.49 -6.09 -27.53
C ASP A 89 -42.89 -4.90 -28.43
N SER A 90 -43.05 -3.72 -27.82
CA SER A 90 -43.32 -2.50 -28.59
C SER A 90 -42.04 -1.93 -29.21
N GLY A 91 -42.17 -1.40 -30.45
CA GLY A 91 -41.03 -0.72 -31.10
C GLY A 91 -40.72 0.61 -30.44
N ILE A 92 -39.47 0.82 -30.08
CA ILE A 92 -38.99 2.07 -29.49
C ILE A 92 -38.30 2.92 -30.57
N LYS A 93 -38.75 4.16 -30.71
CA LYS A 93 -38.07 5.14 -31.54
C LYS A 93 -36.96 5.79 -30.75
N TYR A 94 -35.73 5.75 -31.26
CA TYR A 94 -34.60 6.46 -30.68
C TYR A 94 -34.42 7.84 -31.35
N ASN A 95 -34.03 8.80 -30.56
CA ASN A 95 -33.62 10.11 -31.09
C ASN A 95 -32.15 10.10 -31.46
N LYS A 96 -31.32 9.56 -30.53
CA LYS A 96 -29.88 9.49 -30.69
C LYS A 96 -29.32 8.23 -30.06
N LEU A 97 -28.39 7.57 -30.77
CA LEU A 97 -27.58 6.48 -30.20
C LEU A 97 -26.13 6.94 -30.07
N GLN A 98 -25.54 6.66 -28.96
CA GLN A 98 -24.15 7.04 -28.68
C GLN A 98 -23.33 5.81 -28.31
N SER A 99 -22.20 5.63 -28.95
CA SER A 99 -21.20 4.65 -28.61
C SER A 99 -19.96 5.37 -28.06
N ARG A 100 -19.62 5.11 -26.83
CA ARG A 100 -18.47 5.72 -26.17
C ARG A 100 -17.47 4.62 -25.76
N MET A 101 -16.22 4.78 -26.23
CA MET A 101 -15.14 3.91 -25.79
C MET A 101 -14.93 4.06 -24.28
N ASN A 102 -14.84 2.95 -23.56
CA ASN A 102 -14.52 2.92 -22.14
C ASN A 102 -13.56 1.77 -21.84
N ILE A 103 -12.67 1.96 -20.85
CA ILE A 103 -11.76 0.93 -20.39
C ILE A 103 -12.39 0.27 -19.16
N ARG A 104 -12.57 -1.05 -19.21
CA ARG A 104 -13.07 -1.84 -18.09
C ARG A 104 -11.91 -2.47 -17.33
N GLU A 105 -12.17 -2.81 -16.05
CA GLU A 105 -11.27 -3.58 -15.20
C GLU A 105 -9.89 -2.94 -14.98
N LEU A 106 -9.84 -1.61 -14.93
CA LEU A 106 -8.64 -0.93 -14.46
C LEU A 106 -8.40 -1.29 -12.99
N LYS A 107 -7.28 -1.95 -12.73
CA LYS A 107 -6.84 -2.20 -11.36
C LYS A 107 -6.39 -0.88 -10.75
N SER A 108 -7.01 -0.51 -9.65
CA SER A 108 -6.65 0.70 -8.90
C SER A 108 -5.65 0.37 -7.79
N HIS A 109 -4.82 1.36 -7.41
CA HIS A 109 -4.01 1.29 -6.20
C HIS A 109 -4.90 1.27 -4.96
N TYR A 110 -4.37 0.74 -3.88
CA TYR A 110 -5.11 0.68 -2.62
C TYR A 110 -5.26 2.08 -2.00
N SER A 111 -6.43 2.33 -1.43
CA SER A 111 -6.61 3.36 -0.41
C SER A 111 -6.30 2.76 0.97
N GLU A 112 -6.13 3.58 2.00
CA GLU A 112 -5.98 3.08 3.37
C GLU A 112 -7.13 2.16 3.76
N ALA A 113 -8.37 2.56 3.43
CA ALA A 113 -9.57 1.75 3.73
C ALA A 113 -9.59 0.42 2.98
N SER A 114 -9.29 0.42 1.67
CA SER A 114 -9.27 -0.82 0.89
C SER A 114 -8.12 -1.75 1.27
N LEU A 115 -6.99 -1.20 1.74
CA LEU A 115 -5.90 -2.00 2.29
C LEU A 115 -6.30 -2.65 3.61
N VAL A 116 -6.98 -1.92 4.51
CA VAL A 116 -7.52 -2.49 5.76
C VAL A 116 -8.50 -3.63 5.46
N SER A 117 -9.43 -3.43 4.51
CA SER A 117 -10.36 -4.49 4.10
C SER A 117 -9.63 -5.72 3.57
N LEU A 118 -8.57 -5.53 2.76
CA LEU A 118 -7.74 -6.63 2.27
C LEU A 118 -7.01 -7.38 3.40
N LEU A 119 -6.49 -6.66 4.41
CA LEU A 119 -5.85 -7.28 5.57
C LEU A 119 -6.85 -8.12 6.36
N GLU A 120 -8.06 -7.61 6.56
CA GLU A 120 -9.15 -8.32 7.23
C GLU A 120 -9.56 -9.58 6.46
N ASP A 121 -9.81 -9.48 5.15
CA ASP A 121 -10.19 -10.59 4.28
C ASP A 121 -9.12 -11.70 4.28
N ARG A 122 -7.86 -11.34 4.42
CA ARG A 122 -6.74 -12.29 4.48
C ARG A 122 -6.41 -12.77 5.89
N GLY A 123 -7.05 -12.24 6.91
CA GLY A 123 -6.79 -12.58 8.31
C GLY A 123 -5.42 -12.14 8.80
N ILE A 124 -4.89 -11.02 8.27
CA ILE A 124 -3.59 -10.46 8.63
C ILE A 124 -3.80 -9.31 9.61
N GLY A 125 -3.45 -9.52 10.87
CA GLY A 125 -3.65 -8.56 11.96
C GLY A 125 -5.06 -8.59 12.55
N ARG A 126 -5.39 -7.58 13.33
CA ARG A 126 -6.66 -7.43 14.05
C ARG A 126 -7.20 -6.00 13.89
N PRO A 127 -8.49 -5.76 14.12
CA PRO A 127 -9.07 -4.41 14.01
C PRO A 127 -8.30 -3.35 14.80
N SER A 128 -7.77 -3.70 15.99
CA SER A 128 -6.97 -2.82 16.82
C SER A 128 -5.59 -2.48 16.23
N THR A 129 -5.06 -3.28 15.31
CA THR A 129 -3.70 -3.13 14.75
C THR A 129 -3.69 -2.62 13.31
N PHE A 130 -4.79 -2.73 12.55
CA PHE A 130 -4.83 -2.36 11.13
C PHE A 130 -4.32 -0.94 10.86
N SER A 131 -4.83 0.06 11.60
CA SER A 131 -4.43 1.46 11.40
C SER A 131 -2.95 1.67 11.69
N SER A 132 -2.40 1.02 12.72
CA SER A 132 -0.98 1.11 13.07
C SER A 132 -0.09 0.44 12.04
N LEU A 133 -0.51 -0.67 11.44
CA LEU A 133 0.22 -1.34 10.35
C LEU A 133 0.29 -0.46 9.11
N VAL A 134 -0.85 0.09 8.68
CA VAL A 134 -0.91 1.00 7.53
C VAL A 134 -0.10 2.27 7.77
N HIS A 135 -0.12 2.80 9.00
CA HIS A 135 0.69 3.97 9.37
C HIS A 135 2.19 3.65 9.32
N LYS A 136 2.63 2.51 9.86
CA LYS A 136 4.05 2.12 9.91
C LYS A 136 4.70 1.99 8.54
N ILE A 137 4.02 1.44 7.55
CA ILE A 137 4.59 1.33 6.20
C ILE A 137 4.76 2.70 5.52
N GLN A 138 3.92 3.67 5.87
CA GLN A 138 4.05 5.06 5.42
C GLN A 138 5.14 5.80 6.19
N GLU A 139 5.17 5.69 7.51
CA GLU A 139 6.19 6.29 8.38
C GLU A 139 7.60 5.84 8.00
N ARG A 140 7.77 4.58 7.63
CA ARG A 140 9.06 4.03 7.16
C ARG A 140 9.39 4.37 5.71
N GLY A 141 8.50 5.08 5.03
CA GLY A 141 8.69 5.47 3.63
C GLY A 141 8.64 4.31 2.63
N TYR A 142 8.10 3.15 3.00
CA TYR A 142 7.93 2.03 2.06
C TYR A 142 6.79 2.26 1.09
N VAL A 143 5.79 3.02 1.53
CA VAL A 143 4.61 3.41 0.76
C VAL A 143 4.37 4.90 0.98
N ALA A 144 4.03 5.61 -0.08
CA ALA A 144 3.63 7.01 -0.03
C ALA A 144 2.18 7.18 -0.48
N LYS A 145 1.47 8.11 0.17
CA LYS A 145 0.13 8.50 -0.22
C LYS A 145 0.22 9.62 -1.25
N GLN A 146 -0.19 9.33 -2.47
CA GLN A 146 -0.08 10.28 -3.59
C GLN A 146 -1.21 10.14 -4.60
N ASP A 147 -1.35 11.14 -5.45
CA ASP A 147 -2.23 11.09 -6.60
C ASP A 147 -1.49 10.37 -7.75
N VAL A 148 -2.21 9.53 -8.47
CA VAL A 148 -1.68 8.81 -9.63
C VAL A 148 -2.32 9.38 -10.88
N SER A 149 -1.50 9.87 -11.79
CA SER A 149 -1.96 10.37 -13.08
C SER A 149 -2.39 9.20 -13.96
N GLY A 150 -3.51 9.38 -14.65
CA GLY A 150 -4.01 8.42 -15.59
C GLY A 150 -3.19 8.38 -16.89
N ARG A 151 -3.57 7.46 -17.73
CA ARG A 151 -3.00 7.34 -19.08
C ARG A 151 -3.95 7.96 -20.10
N ARG A 152 -3.46 8.84 -20.93
CA ARG A 152 -4.19 9.38 -22.07
C ARG A 152 -4.32 8.33 -23.16
N VAL A 153 -5.54 8.13 -23.63
CA VAL A 153 -5.89 7.16 -24.66
C VAL A 153 -6.77 7.85 -25.70
N SER A 154 -6.43 7.67 -26.96
CA SER A 154 -7.25 8.13 -28.09
C SER A 154 -8.50 7.26 -28.17
N CYS A 155 -9.65 7.87 -27.99
CA CYS A 155 -10.96 7.22 -27.95
C CYS A 155 -11.75 7.54 -29.21
N ILE A 156 -12.18 6.50 -29.88
CA ILE A 156 -13.07 6.62 -31.02
C ILE A 156 -14.51 6.48 -30.53
N ASN A 157 -15.31 7.50 -30.74
CA ASN A 157 -16.71 7.53 -30.35
C ASN A 157 -17.60 7.66 -31.63
N TYR A 158 -18.81 7.13 -31.54
CA TYR A 158 -19.79 7.20 -32.61
C TYR A 158 -21.09 7.77 -32.08
N ASP A 159 -21.68 8.69 -32.85
CA ASP A 159 -22.99 9.25 -32.62
C ASP A 159 -23.85 9.00 -33.86
N LEU A 160 -25.00 8.37 -33.69
CA LEU A 160 -26.03 8.22 -34.71
C LEU A 160 -27.19 9.14 -34.33
N ASP A 161 -27.43 10.16 -35.13
CA ASP A 161 -28.46 11.16 -34.93
C ASP A 161 -29.22 11.37 -36.24
N GLY A 162 -30.57 11.23 -36.24
CA GLY A 162 -31.40 11.37 -37.44
C GLY A 162 -30.98 10.50 -38.64
N GLY A 163 -30.32 9.35 -38.39
CA GLY A 163 -29.81 8.47 -39.45
C GLY A 163 -28.39 8.81 -39.93
N VAL A 164 -27.79 9.89 -39.46
CA VAL A 164 -26.40 10.28 -39.79
C VAL A 164 -25.44 9.75 -38.72
N LEU A 165 -24.47 8.94 -39.15
CA LEU A 165 -23.40 8.42 -38.29
C LEU A 165 -22.20 9.36 -38.33
N THR A 166 -21.85 9.90 -37.17
CA THR A 166 -20.67 10.75 -36.99
C THR A 166 -19.64 10.03 -36.13
N GLN A 167 -18.39 9.97 -36.60
CA GLN A 167 -17.25 9.49 -35.83
C GLN A 167 -16.48 10.68 -35.25
N THR A 168 -16.17 10.61 -33.96
CA THR A 168 -15.33 11.61 -33.31
C THR A 168 -14.14 10.89 -32.60
N VAL A 169 -12.99 11.52 -32.67
CA VAL A 169 -11.78 11.05 -31.95
C VAL A 169 -11.44 12.09 -30.91
N GLU A 170 -11.36 11.64 -29.65
CA GLU A 170 -11.00 12.51 -28.55
C GLU A 170 -9.96 11.82 -27.66
N GLU A 171 -9.06 12.57 -27.07
CA GLU A 171 -8.17 12.05 -26.06
C GLU A 171 -8.83 12.14 -24.69
N ARG A 172 -8.97 10.99 -24.03
CA ARG A 172 -9.46 10.90 -22.64
C ARG A 172 -8.44 10.26 -21.74
N GLU A 173 -8.40 10.73 -20.52
CA GLU A 173 -7.51 10.20 -19.49
C GLU A 173 -8.24 9.19 -18.63
N PHE A 174 -7.67 7.99 -18.51
CA PHE A 174 -8.22 6.89 -17.73
C PHE A 174 -7.26 6.49 -16.61
N GLY A 175 -7.81 6.09 -15.47
CA GLY A 175 -7.02 5.60 -14.34
C GLY A 175 -6.46 6.70 -13.45
N ASN A 176 -6.97 7.92 -13.54
CA ASN A 176 -6.68 8.96 -12.54
C ASN A 176 -7.15 8.54 -11.18
N GLU A 177 -6.26 8.56 -10.21
CA GLU A 177 -6.55 8.18 -8.85
C GLU A 177 -6.08 9.25 -7.87
N LYS A 178 -6.85 9.48 -6.81
CA LYS A 178 -6.51 10.44 -5.76
C LYS A 178 -6.26 9.74 -4.44
N ASN A 179 -5.26 10.24 -3.69
CA ASN A 179 -4.95 9.78 -2.34
C ASN A 179 -4.74 8.25 -2.26
N ARG A 180 -3.93 7.68 -3.14
CA ARG A 180 -3.65 6.24 -3.18
C ARG A 180 -2.32 5.90 -2.53
N LEU A 181 -2.26 4.71 -1.97
CA LEU A 181 -1.03 4.14 -1.44
C LEU A 181 -0.21 3.55 -2.58
N VAL A 182 0.93 4.15 -2.85
CA VAL A 182 1.84 3.72 -3.91
C VAL A 182 3.16 3.31 -3.28
N ILE A 183 3.66 2.13 -3.66
CA ILE A 183 4.94 1.64 -3.18
C ILE A 183 6.07 2.55 -3.67
N THR A 184 6.98 2.89 -2.78
CA THR A 184 8.15 3.71 -3.12
C THR A 184 9.29 2.83 -3.68
N PRO A 185 10.30 3.41 -4.34
CA PRO A 185 11.49 2.66 -4.72
C PRO A 185 12.19 1.98 -3.54
N LEU A 186 12.21 2.63 -2.36
CA LEU A 186 12.71 2.02 -1.13
C LEU A 186 11.87 0.80 -0.73
N GLY A 187 10.54 0.92 -0.81
CA GLY A 187 9.61 -0.19 -0.53
C GLY A 187 9.87 -1.39 -1.44
N ASN A 188 10.14 -1.16 -2.73
CA ASN A 188 10.47 -2.23 -3.67
C ASN A 188 11.77 -2.96 -3.30
N ILE A 189 12.81 -2.21 -2.93
CA ILE A 189 14.09 -2.81 -2.49
C ILE A 189 13.88 -3.68 -1.25
N VAL A 190 13.15 -3.14 -0.26
CA VAL A 190 12.89 -3.87 0.99
C VAL A 190 12.09 -5.14 0.73
N ILE A 191 11.04 -5.09 -0.07
CA ILE A 191 10.20 -6.26 -0.34
C ILE A 191 10.96 -7.32 -1.15
N GLU A 192 11.77 -6.93 -2.14
CA GLU A 192 12.63 -7.84 -2.89
C GLU A 192 13.63 -8.57 -1.97
N PHE A 193 14.25 -7.83 -1.03
CA PHE A 193 15.15 -8.41 -0.04
C PHE A 193 14.43 -9.41 0.87
N LEU A 194 13.26 -9.04 1.39
CA LEU A 194 12.48 -9.88 2.28
C LEU A 194 12.02 -11.17 1.59
N TYR A 195 11.56 -11.10 0.35
CA TYR A 195 11.19 -12.29 -0.42
C TYR A 195 12.39 -13.16 -0.78
N ALA A 196 13.54 -12.56 -1.06
CA ALA A 196 14.75 -13.33 -1.41
C ALA A 196 15.32 -14.13 -0.22
N HIS A 197 15.17 -13.62 1.01
CA HIS A 197 15.84 -14.19 2.18
C HIS A 197 14.90 -14.67 3.30
N PHE A 198 13.68 -14.17 3.34
CA PHE A 198 12.70 -14.42 4.41
C PHE A 198 11.32 -14.77 3.88
N ALA A 199 11.22 -15.38 2.69
CA ALA A 199 9.95 -15.66 2.03
C ALA A 199 8.94 -16.37 2.94
N GLU A 200 9.40 -17.31 3.78
CA GLU A 200 8.53 -18.05 4.70
C GLU A 200 7.83 -17.18 5.74
N LEU A 201 8.50 -16.08 6.20
CA LEU A 201 7.94 -15.15 7.17
C LEU A 201 7.05 -14.07 6.53
N PHE A 202 7.24 -13.83 5.22
CA PHE A 202 6.52 -12.82 4.47
C PHE A 202 5.44 -13.41 3.54
N ASP A 203 5.12 -14.69 3.73
CA ASP A 203 3.93 -15.29 3.15
C ASP A 203 2.66 -14.79 3.87
N TYR A 204 1.60 -14.52 3.11
CA TYR A 204 0.31 -14.12 3.67
C TYR A 204 -0.23 -15.14 4.68
N ASP A 205 -0.07 -16.42 4.39
CA ASP A 205 -0.54 -17.50 5.26
C ASP A 205 0.26 -17.63 6.56
N TYR A 206 1.52 -17.19 6.60
CA TYR A 206 2.32 -17.20 7.82
C TYR A 206 1.68 -16.33 8.90
N THR A 207 1.37 -15.08 8.58
CA THR A 207 0.76 -14.15 9.55
C THR A 207 -0.62 -14.64 9.98
N LYS A 208 -1.42 -15.14 9.04
CA LYS A 208 -2.73 -15.74 9.35
C LYS A 208 -2.61 -16.92 10.32
N ARG A 209 -1.68 -17.84 10.05
CA ARG A 209 -1.42 -18.98 10.96
C ARG A 209 -0.93 -18.53 12.34
N MET A 210 -0.09 -17.50 12.39
CA MET A 210 0.38 -16.92 13.65
C MET A 210 -0.78 -16.36 14.48
N GLU A 211 -1.67 -15.59 13.85
CA GLU A 211 -2.87 -15.05 14.51
C GLU A 211 -3.79 -16.15 15.03
N GLN A 212 -3.98 -17.23 14.26
CA GLN A 212 -4.76 -18.40 14.72
C GLN A 212 -4.08 -19.10 15.91
N GLN A 213 -2.75 -19.23 15.91
CA GLN A 213 -2.04 -19.82 17.07
C GLN A 213 -2.17 -18.96 18.32
N LEU A 214 -2.19 -17.62 18.16
CA LEU A 214 -2.45 -16.70 19.27
C LEU A 214 -3.88 -16.84 19.81
N ASP A 215 -4.86 -17.11 18.94
CA ASP A 215 -6.23 -17.42 19.37
C ASP A 215 -6.28 -18.72 20.19
N HIS A 216 -5.55 -19.78 19.79
CA HIS A 216 -5.41 -21.03 20.56
C HIS A 216 -4.70 -20.82 21.92
N VAL A 217 -3.75 -19.88 21.99
CA VAL A 217 -3.15 -19.48 23.28
C VAL A 217 -4.18 -18.77 24.16
N SER A 218 -4.99 -17.89 23.57
CA SER A 218 -6.06 -17.17 24.29
C SER A 218 -7.14 -18.09 24.83
N SER A 219 -7.48 -19.18 24.11
CA SER A 219 -8.42 -20.21 24.54
C SER A 219 -7.83 -21.21 25.55
N GLY A 220 -6.52 -21.15 25.79
CA GLY A 220 -5.82 -22.09 26.67
C GLY A 220 -5.46 -23.45 26.04
N GLU A 221 -5.69 -23.61 24.74
CA GLU A 221 -5.41 -24.86 24.01
C GLU A 221 -3.90 -25.03 23.73
N LYS A 222 -3.16 -23.93 23.64
CA LYS A 222 -1.74 -23.92 23.33
C LYS A 222 -0.95 -23.04 24.28
N ARG A 223 0.30 -23.41 24.56
CA ARG A 223 1.20 -22.60 25.40
C ARG A 223 1.87 -21.53 24.54
N TRP A 224 1.90 -20.28 25.03
CA TRP A 224 2.55 -19.17 24.35
C TRP A 224 4.05 -19.42 24.09
N GLY A 225 4.74 -20.13 25.04
CA GLY A 225 6.16 -20.45 24.90
C GLY A 225 6.48 -21.32 23.68
N ASP A 226 5.58 -22.25 23.32
CA ASP A 226 5.76 -23.13 22.17
C ASP A 226 5.65 -22.31 20.87
N VAL A 227 4.67 -21.41 20.79
CA VAL A 227 4.49 -20.52 19.62
C VAL A 227 5.69 -19.58 19.44
N CYS A 228 6.21 -18.99 20.53
CA CYS A 228 7.38 -18.14 20.49
C CYS A 228 8.65 -18.93 20.13
N GLY A 229 8.80 -20.16 20.65
CA GLY A 229 9.93 -21.03 20.34
C GLY A 229 9.99 -21.42 18.86
N ASP A 230 8.85 -21.80 18.28
CA ASP A 230 8.75 -22.12 16.85
C ASP A 230 9.12 -20.91 15.98
N CYS A 231 8.61 -19.73 16.32
CA CYS A 231 8.92 -18.49 15.63
C CYS A 231 10.43 -18.15 15.71
N LEU A 232 11.01 -18.21 16.92
CA LEU A 232 12.42 -17.93 17.14
C LEU A 232 13.32 -18.89 16.35
N SER A 233 13.01 -20.18 16.39
CA SER A 233 13.76 -21.21 15.65
C SER A 233 13.72 -20.97 14.13
N CYS A 234 12.58 -20.54 13.60
CA CYS A 234 12.45 -20.16 12.21
C CYS A 234 13.33 -18.93 11.85
N VAL A 235 13.28 -17.89 12.68
CA VAL A 235 14.07 -16.66 12.49
C VAL A 235 15.56 -16.97 12.56
N ASP A 236 16.00 -17.72 13.56
CA ASP A 236 17.43 -18.07 13.75
C ASP A 236 17.97 -18.89 12.58
N ARG A 237 17.19 -19.84 12.06
CA ARG A 237 17.53 -20.60 10.85
C ARG A 237 17.72 -19.70 9.64
N LEU A 238 16.79 -18.77 9.40
CA LEU A 238 16.86 -17.85 8.25
C LEU A 238 18.02 -16.86 8.39
N LEU A 239 18.30 -16.36 9.60
CA LEU A 239 19.45 -15.49 9.88
C LEU A 239 20.78 -16.23 9.69
N THR A 240 20.88 -17.50 10.09
CA THR A 240 22.06 -18.32 9.86
C THR A 240 22.30 -18.54 8.37
N GLN A 241 21.26 -18.79 7.60
CA GLN A 241 21.34 -18.92 6.13
C GLN A 241 21.77 -17.60 5.47
N LEU A 242 21.29 -16.45 5.98
CA LEU A 242 21.67 -15.14 5.49
C LEU A 242 23.15 -14.84 5.78
N ASN A 243 23.64 -15.13 6.98
CA ASN A 243 25.04 -14.92 7.36
C ASN A 243 26.01 -15.80 6.56
N SER A 244 25.58 -17.01 6.14
CA SER A 244 26.39 -17.91 5.30
C SER A 244 26.45 -17.47 3.84
N LYS A 245 25.41 -16.80 3.35
CA LYS A 245 25.36 -16.19 2.02
C LYS A 245 25.74 -14.74 2.16
N GLN A 246 27.03 -14.38 2.01
CA GLN A 246 27.52 -13.01 2.11
C GLN A 246 26.45 -11.95 1.73
N LEU A 247 26.22 -10.99 2.61
CA LEU A 247 25.30 -9.81 2.46
C LEU A 247 25.54 -8.97 1.17
N SER A 248 26.51 -9.36 0.35
CA SER A 248 26.90 -8.70 -0.89
C SER A 248 25.81 -8.59 -1.97
N LYS A 249 24.69 -9.31 -1.84
CA LYS A 249 23.66 -9.30 -2.89
C LYS A 249 22.63 -8.15 -2.81
N CYS A 250 22.64 -7.38 -1.75
CA CYS A 250 21.75 -6.21 -1.61
C CYS A 250 22.48 -4.88 -1.80
N ALA A 251 23.75 -4.94 -2.15
CA ALA A 251 24.52 -3.78 -2.48
C ALA A 251 24.23 -3.38 -3.94
N ILE A 252 23.92 -2.11 -4.15
CA ILE A 252 23.72 -1.54 -5.48
C ILE A 252 25.03 -0.86 -5.87
N PRO A 253 25.77 -1.35 -6.89
CA PRO A 253 27.02 -0.74 -7.30
C PRO A 253 26.78 0.68 -7.83
N LEU A 254 27.63 1.62 -7.42
CA LEU A 254 27.68 2.96 -7.99
C LEU A 254 28.41 2.92 -9.35
N GLY A 255 28.17 3.92 -10.18
CA GLY A 255 28.74 4.00 -11.54
C GLY A 255 30.27 4.03 -11.62
N ASP A 256 30.97 4.29 -10.50
CA ASP A 256 32.42 4.27 -10.41
C ASP A 256 33.01 2.85 -10.23
N GLY A 257 32.18 1.85 -9.95
CA GLY A 257 32.60 0.46 -9.74
C GLY A 257 33.54 0.23 -8.55
N LEU A 258 33.71 1.25 -7.67
CA LEU A 258 34.52 1.23 -6.46
C LEU A 258 33.68 1.33 -5.19
N HIS A 259 32.44 1.75 -5.33
CA HIS A 259 31.54 1.98 -4.23
C HIS A 259 30.21 1.26 -4.44
N GLU A 260 29.59 0.86 -3.35
CA GLU A 260 28.28 0.22 -3.31
C GLU A 260 27.36 0.93 -2.32
N PHE A 261 26.15 1.16 -2.74
CA PHE A 261 25.08 1.59 -1.85
C PHE A 261 24.54 0.39 -1.08
N ILE A 262 24.50 0.48 0.24
CA ILE A 262 23.95 -0.56 1.12
C ILE A 262 22.98 0.06 2.12
N MET A 263 22.01 -0.73 2.58
CA MET A 263 21.12 -0.33 3.65
C MET A 263 21.67 -0.81 5.00
N GLY A 264 22.10 0.12 5.85
CA GLY A 264 22.56 -0.15 7.19
C GLY A 264 21.44 -0.10 8.24
N LYS A 265 21.76 -0.49 9.48
CA LYS A 265 20.80 -0.50 10.61
C LYS A 265 20.16 0.89 10.87
N TYR A 266 20.89 1.96 10.61
CA TYR A 266 20.46 3.33 10.89
C TYR A 266 20.18 4.18 9.64
N GLY A 267 20.15 3.55 8.47
CA GLY A 267 19.87 4.20 7.22
C GLY A 267 20.84 3.82 6.09
N PRO A 268 20.74 4.49 4.94
CA PRO A 268 21.58 4.22 3.78
C PRO A 268 23.05 4.60 4.02
N LEU A 269 23.93 3.72 3.55
CA LEU A 269 25.41 3.86 3.63
C LEU A 269 26.02 3.57 2.27
N ILE A 270 27.20 4.15 2.03
CA ILE A 270 28.06 3.80 0.90
C ILE A 270 29.26 3.03 1.42
N ARG A 271 29.51 1.84 0.86
CA ARG A 271 30.63 0.98 1.17
C ARG A 271 31.67 1.05 0.04
N SER A 272 32.97 1.19 0.38
CA SER A 272 34.06 1.11 -0.58
C SER A 272 34.42 -0.36 -0.86
N ILE A 273 34.52 -0.72 -2.14
CA ILE A 273 34.90 -2.08 -2.60
C ILE A 273 36.42 -2.12 -2.76
N ASN A 274 37.14 -2.85 -1.90
CA ASN A 274 38.56 -3.12 -2.10
C ASN A 274 38.72 -4.30 -3.07
N LYS A 275 39.17 -4.02 -4.30
CA LYS A 275 39.39 -5.03 -5.37
C LYS A 275 40.57 -5.98 -5.13
N ASP A 276 41.40 -5.77 -4.10
CA ASP A 276 42.65 -6.52 -3.92
C ASP A 276 42.49 -7.92 -3.29
N LYS A 277 41.23 -8.35 -2.96
CA LYS A 277 40.99 -9.64 -2.27
C LYS A 277 40.59 -10.81 -3.15
N ASP A 278 40.40 -10.63 -4.46
CA ASP A 278 39.94 -11.75 -5.33
C ASP A 278 41.08 -12.50 -6.05
N LYS A 279 42.35 -12.17 -5.81
CA LYS A 279 43.47 -12.82 -6.50
C LYS A 279 44.22 -13.91 -5.74
N ASP A 280 43.97 -14.11 -4.44
CA ASP A 280 44.71 -15.07 -3.63
C ASP A 280 43.82 -16.09 -2.91
N LYS A 281 42.97 -16.83 -3.65
CA LYS A 281 42.22 -17.98 -3.10
C LYS A 281 42.74 -19.35 -3.52
N ASP A 282 43.97 -19.46 -4.00
CA ASP A 282 44.60 -20.75 -4.20
C ASP A 282 46.03 -20.76 -3.63
N LYS A 283 46.16 -20.91 -2.30
CA LYS A 283 47.27 -21.62 -1.66
C LYS A 283 47.20 -21.52 -0.13
N ASP A 284 47.29 -22.72 0.43
CA ASP A 284 47.75 -23.10 1.78
C ASP A 284 46.88 -22.84 3.00
N LYS A 285 46.33 -23.94 3.48
CA LYS A 285 45.95 -24.21 4.88
C LYS A 285 47.19 -24.13 5.79
N ASP A 286 46.97 -23.58 6.93
CA ASP A 286 47.68 -23.57 8.22
C ASP A 286 48.36 -22.28 8.61
N LYS A 287 47.77 -21.72 9.64
CA LYS A 287 48.31 -21.13 10.88
C LYS A 287 47.64 -19.85 11.33
N ASP A 288 47.10 -19.98 12.53
CA ASP A 288 46.97 -19.02 13.66
C ASP A 288 46.68 -17.53 13.40
N LYS A 289 45.49 -17.16 13.90
CA LYS A 289 45.14 -16.01 14.75
C LYS A 289 46.06 -14.78 14.65
N ASP A 290 45.67 -13.82 13.80
CA ASP A 290 45.41 -12.47 14.27
C ASP A 290 44.62 -11.74 13.16
N LYS A 291 43.37 -11.39 13.51
CA LYS A 291 42.42 -10.77 12.57
C LYS A 291 42.71 -9.27 12.48
N ASP A 292 43.55 -8.85 11.59
CA ASP A 292 43.47 -7.51 11.05
C ASP A 292 42.30 -7.45 10.04
N LYS A 293 41.11 -7.19 10.58
CA LYS A 293 39.94 -6.89 9.77
C LYS A 293 40.17 -5.54 9.12
N SER A 294 40.63 -5.50 7.89
CA SER A 294 40.53 -4.31 7.06
C SER A 294 39.05 -3.88 7.08
N LYS A 295 38.76 -2.84 7.88
CA LYS A 295 37.40 -2.29 8.04
C LYS A 295 37.01 -1.71 6.69
N ASP A 296 35.93 -2.26 6.08
CA ASP A 296 35.29 -1.61 4.95
C ASP A 296 34.96 -0.17 5.36
N VAL A 297 35.36 0.79 4.57
CA VAL A 297 35.07 2.19 4.85
C VAL A 297 33.61 2.45 4.49
N LEU A 298 32.82 2.80 5.50
CA LEU A 298 31.41 3.07 5.37
C LEU A 298 31.18 4.59 5.49
N HIS A 299 30.53 5.16 4.50
CA HIS A 299 30.17 6.57 4.47
C HIS A 299 28.65 6.72 4.62
N PRO A 300 28.14 7.53 5.56
CA PRO A 300 26.72 7.80 5.66
C PRO A 300 26.26 8.64 4.47
N VAL A 301 25.11 8.29 3.92
CA VAL A 301 24.47 9.09 2.86
C VAL A 301 23.91 10.37 3.47
N ARG A 302 23.99 11.47 2.73
CA ARG A 302 23.45 12.78 3.11
C ARG A 302 21.95 12.69 3.34
N LYS A 303 21.46 13.30 4.44
CA LYS A 303 20.03 13.29 4.82
C LYS A 303 19.19 14.31 4.05
N ASP A 304 19.85 15.29 3.42
CA ASP A 304 19.25 16.39 2.66
C ASP A 304 18.95 16.02 1.20
N ILE A 305 19.28 14.81 0.78
CA ILE A 305 19.07 14.34 -0.59
C ILE A 305 17.93 13.32 -0.62
N GLU A 306 16.98 13.55 -1.50
CA GLU A 306 16.00 12.54 -1.89
C GLU A 306 16.65 11.61 -2.93
N ILE A 307 16.86 10.35 -2.55
CA ILE A 307 17.53 9.37 -3.41
C ILE A 307 16.53 8.85 -4.46
N ASP A 308 16.84 9.12 -5.74
CA ASP A 308 16.17 8.45 -6.84
C ASP A 308 16.77 7.05 -7.03
N TYR A 309 16.09 6.03 -6.52
CA TYR A 309 16.56 4.65 -6.59
C TYR A 309 16.59 4.08 -8.02
N ALA A 310 15.87 4.65 -8.97
CA ALA A 310 15.97 4.27 -10.37
C ALA A 310 17.29 4.74 -10.98
N LYS A 311 17.71 5.95 -10.68
CA LYS A 311 19.06 6.46 -11.01
C LYS A 311 20.14 5.67 -10.30
N LEU A 312 19.93 5.32 -9.02
CA LEU A 312 20.88 4.53 -8.25
C LEU A 312 21.12 3.15 -8.88
N ARG A 313 20.06 2.46 -9.29
CA ARG A 313 20.16 1.15 -9.98
C ARG A 313 20.84 1.23 -11.35
N ARG A 314 20.73 2.37 -12.04
CA ARG A 314 21.42 2.61 -13.31
C ARG A 314 22.88 3.04 -13.12
N GLY A 315 23.33 3.21 -11.87
CA GLY A 315 24.69 3.64 -11.56
C GLY A 315 24.96 5.10 -11.94
N GLU A 316 23.91 5.94 -12.00
CA GLU A 316 24.03 7.34 -12.42
C GLU A 316 24.49 8.28 -11.30
N TYR A 317 24.57 7.80 -10.04
CA TYR A 317 25.07 8.58 -8.92
C TYR A 317 26.58 8.43 -8.74
N THR A 318 27.22 9.54 -8.41
CA THR A 318 28.62 9.58 -7.98
C THR A 318 28.73 9.62 -6.46
N LEU A 319 29.89 9.22 -5.91
CA LEU A 319 30.15 9.29 -4.46
C LEU A 319 29.96 10.70 -3.90
N ALA A 320 30.42 11.72 -4.63
CA ALA A 320 30.36 13.12 -4.21
C ALA A 320 28.93 13.67 -4.11
N GLU A 321 28.00 13.12 -4.87
CA GLU A 321 26.58 13.50 -4.79
C GLU A 321 25.89 12.91 -3.55
N LEU A 322 26.28 11.71 -3.16
CA LEU A 322 25.64 10.96 -2.07
C LEU A 322 26.28 11.19 -0.70
N VAL A 323 27.55 11.57 -0.64
CA VAL A 323 28.31 11.73 0.60
C VAL A 323 28.76 13.19 0.74
N SER A 324 28.70 13.76 1.94
CA SER A 324 29.18 15.12 2.17
C SER A 324 30.70 15.20 2.10
N SER A 325 31.23 16.29 1.52
CA SER A 325 32.66 16.53 1.33
C SER A 325 33.46 16.50 2.63
N ASP A 326 32.83 16.82 3.76
CA ASP A 326 33.46 16.81 5.09
C ASP A 326 33.72 15.38 5.60
N THR A 327 32.97 14.40 5.13
CA THR A 327 33.11 12.99 5.51
C THR A 327 34.23 12.31 4.69
N ILE A 328 34.49 12.79 3.45
CA ILE A 328 35.52 12.24 2.57
C ILE A 328 36.94 12.67 3.00
N LYS A 329 37.09 13.86 3.60
CA LYS A 329 38.38 14.38 4.09
C LYS A 329 38.84 13.80 5.42
N GLY A 330 37.98 13.09 6.15
CA GLY A 330 38.28 12.52 7.48
C GLY A 330 39.00 11.17 7.48
N SER A 331 39.36 10.58 6.33
CA SER A 331 39.95 9.24 6.28
C SER A 331 41.51 9.24 6.38
N ASN A 332 42.16 10.41 6.46
CA ASN A 332 43.60 10.50 6.71
C ASN A 332 43.87 11.23 8.02
N GLY A 333 44.01 10.49 9.08
CA GLY A 333 44.67 11.01 10.31
C GLY A 333 43.81 11.03 11.58
N SER A 334 44.21 10.16 12.49
CA SER A 334 44.05 10.18 13.96
C SER A 334 42.71 9.83 14.59
N ASN A 335 42.79 8.77 15.37
CA ASN A 335 41.97 8.32 16.49
C ASN A 335 41.15 9.40 17.19
N GLY A 336 39.86 9.27 17.13
CA GLY A 336 38.90 9.99 17.95
C GLY A 336 37.53 9.40 17.79
N THR A 337 37.31 8.21 18.31
CA THR A 337 35.97 7.63 18.50
C THR A 337 35.18 8.49 19.48
N LYS A 338 34.47 9.50 18.98
CA LYS A 338 33.31 10.03 19.69
C LYS A 338 32.16 9.03 19.50
N SER A 339 31.99 8.15 20.48
CA SER A 339 30.78 7.35 20.60
C SER A 339 29.60 8.33 20.74
N LEU A 340 28.71 8.32 19.78
CA LEU A 340 27.38 8.93 19.87
C LEU A 340 26.47 8.00 20.71
N SER A 341 26.90 7.66 21.91
CA SER A 341 26.04 7.03 22.87
C SER A 341 25.24 8.12 23.58
N LYS A 342 23.94 8.12 23.37
CA LYS A 342 23.00 9.02 24.05
C LYS A 342 22.77 8.51 25.47
N LEU A 343 23.16 9.29 26.47
CA LEU A 343 22.88 8.96 27.87
C LEU A 343 21.39 8.88 28.09
N LEU A 344 20.88 7.70 28.46
CA LEU A 344 19.47 7.45 28.74
C LEU A 344 19.08 7.73 30.19
N GLY A 345 20.06 7.77 31.10
CA GLY A 345 19.87 7.97 32.54
C GLY A 345 20.77 7.08 33.36
N LYS A 346 20.54 7.05 34.69
CA LYS A 346 21.28 6.20 35.64
C LYS A 346 20.37 5.12 36.21
N TYR A 347 20.87 3.88 36.23
CA TYR A 347 20.24 2.80 36.93
C TYR A 347 21.27 2.24 37.95
N ASN A 348 20.93 2.25 39.24
CA ASN A 348 21.80 1.82 40.35
C ASN A 348 23.20 2.49 40.32
N GLY A 349 23.28 3.78 40.00
CA GLY A 349 24.53 4.53 39.97
C GLY A 349 25.38 4.35 38.70
N THR A 350 24.97 3.51 37.75
CA THR A 350 25.65 3.25 36.49
C THR A 350 24.96 3.99 35.34
N ASP A 351 25.73 4.70 34.51
CA ASP A 351 25.19 5.41 33.35
C ASP A 351 24.74 4.40 32.29
N LEU A 352 23.51 4.55 31.79
CA LEU A 352 22.94 3.80 30.66
C LEU A 352 23.05 4.60 29.41
N PHE A 353 23.63 4.01 28.37
CA PHE A 353 23.78 4.58 27.04
C PHE A 353 23.01 3.77 26.00
N LEU A 354 22.50 4.43 24.98
CA LEU A 354 21.85 3.83 23.82
C LEU A 354 22.75 3.89 22.60
#